data_a259b9adf858f0a1badde08e5e4682ba
#
_entry.id   a259b9adf858f0a1badde08e5e4682ba
#
_cell.length_a   1.000
_cell.length_b   1.000
_cell.length_c   1.000
_cell.angle_alpha   90.00
_cell.angle_beta   90.00
_cell.angle_gamma   90.00
#
_symmetry.space_group_name_H-M   'P 1'
#
loop_
_entity.id
_entity.type
_entity.pdbx_description
1 polymer ?
#
loop_
_entity_poly.entity_id
_entity_poly.type
_entity_poly.pdbx_seq_one_letter_code
_entity_poly.pdbx_strand_id
1 'polypeptide(L)'
;GEVLEVSGGDYGWQIDYSQTVDQVYKALTENNTQSDVDAYVKNKSNTNKKKLLKKLEPIYKNKAYKMNFENPTEDYNTQTYSEVDISEQMVYVFQNGQVVYSAKCVTGLPSDATRSTKTGCWYIKDKKLEYTLTGADYTTPTKYWVRITWTGTGYHYMNRSDWDKWSPELYKTRGSHGCVNLQLEDVKNIYNLVLFANVKYIKKIPQNHSIVLWVS
;
A
#
# COMPACT_ATOMS: atom_id res chain seq x y z
N GLY A 1 22.72 0.98 15.12
CA GLY A 1 21.39 0.47 14.85
C GLY A 1 21.43 -0.50 13.69
N GLU A 2 20.64 -1.56 13.72
CA GLU A 2 20.54 -2.49 12.59
C GLU A 2 19.94 -1.78 11.37
N VAL A 3 20.56 -1.95 10.21
CA VAL A 3 20.01 -1.55 8.94
C VAL A 3 18.98 -2.60 8.51
N LEU A 4 17.74 -2.16 8.33
CA LEU A 4 16.67 -3.03 7.89
C LEU A 4 16.36 -2.76 6.43
N GLU A 5 16.58 -3.75 5.58
CA GLU A 5 16.20 -3.67 4.18
C GLU A 5 14.74 -4.08 4.03
N VAL A 6 13.94 -3.14 3.50
CA VAL A 6 12.54 -3.38 3.24
C VAL A 6 12.27 -3.32 1.75
N SER A 7 11.74 -4.41 1.23
CA SER A 7 11.34 -4.49 -0.17
C SER A 7 9.82 -4.33 -0.31
N GLY A 8 9.41 -3.70 -1.40
CA GLY A 8 8.01 -3.48 -1.74
C GLY A 8 7.54 -2.05 -1.45
N GLY A 9 6.30 -1.78 -1.84
CA GLY A 9 5.72 -0.45 -1.72
C GLY A 9 5.96 0.45 -2.93
N ASP A 10 5.46 1.65 -2.84
CA ASP A 10 5.55 2.66 -3.91
C ASP A 10 6.23 3.96 -3.45
N TYR A 11 6.84 3.91 -2.28
CA TYR A 11 7.55 5.06 -1.75
C TYR A 11 8.85 5.33 -2.50
N GLY A 12 9.14 6.60 -2.76
CA GLY A 12 10.36 7.03 -3.45
C GLY A 12 10.41 6.69 -4.95
N TRP A 13 9.36 6.13 -5.52
CA TRP A 13 9.28 5.90 -6.95
C TRP A 13 9.10 7.24 -7.65
N GLN A 14 10.12 7.65 -8.39
CA GLN A 14 10.04 8.83 -9.24
C GLN A 14 10.00 8.39 -10.70
N ILE A 15 8.89 8.69 -11.35
CA ILE A 15 8.75 8.44 -12.81
C ILE A 15 9.69 9.37 -13.55
N ASP A 16 10.47 8.81 -14.47
CA ASP A 16 11.11 9.61 -15.52
C ASP A 16 10.05 10.00 -16.54
N TYR A 17 9.54 11.21 -16.37
CA TYR A 17 8.44 11.71 -17.18
C TYR A 17 8.84 11.79 -18.66
N SER A 18 10.02 12.31 -18.97
CA SER A 18 10.47 12.48 -20.35
C SER A 18 10.57 11.13 -21.06
N GLN A 19 11.32 10.19 -20.48
CA GLN A 19 11.49 8.86 -21.07
C GLN A 19 10.18 8.07 -21.13
N THR A 20 9.29 8.23 -20.15
CA THR A 20 7.98 7.58 -20.18
C THR A 20 7.09 8.15 -21.28
N VAL A 21 7.09 9.47 -21.47
CA VAL A 21 6.35 10.12 -22.56
C VAL A 21 6.89 9.69 -23.93
N ASP A 22 8.21 9.65 -24.10
CA ASP A 22 8.85 9.18 -25.34
C ASP A 22 8.48 7.72 -25.63
N GLN A 23 8.44 6.87 -24.60
CA GLN A 23 7.99 5.48 -24.75
C GLN A 23 6.53 5.38 -25.17
N VAL A 24 5.65 6.18 -24.57
CA VAL A 24 4.23 6.25 -24.95
C VAL A 24 4.09 6.74 -26.40
N TYR A 25 4.81 7.81 -26.75
CA TYR A 25 4.79 8.36 -28.12
C TYR A 25 5.23 7.31 -29.14
N LYS A 26 6.34 6.63 -28.92
CA LYS A 26 6.82 5.53 -29.79
C LYS A 26 5.82 4.39 -29.88
N ALA A 27 5.22 4.00 -28.75
CA ALA A 27 4.20 2.94 -28.76
C ALA A 27 2.97 3.33 -29.60
N LEU A 28 2.58 4.58 -29.60
CA LEU A 28 1.44 5.08 -30.38
C LEU A 28 1.76 5.26 -31.86
N THR A 29 2.98 5.72 -32.20
CA THR A 29 3.34 6.11 -33.57
C THR A 29 4.07 5.00 -34.34
N GLU A 30 4.90 4.20 -33.68
CA GLU A 30 5.79 3.26 -34.33
C GLU A 30 5.33 1.79 -34.24
N ASN A 31 4.56 1.46 -33.19
CA ASN A 31 4.17 0.09 -32.91
C ASN A 31 2.73 -0.27 -33.35
N ASN A 32 1.95 0.70 -33.84
CA ASN A 32 0.66 0.45 -34.41
C ASN A 32 0.71 0.69 -35.93
N THR A 33 0.34 -0.31 -36.70
CA THR A 33 0.19 -0.13 -38.16
C THR A 33 -1.19 0.47 -38.44
N GLN A 34 -1.33 1.16 -39.58
CA GLN A 34 -2.65 1.62 -40.04
C GLN A 34 -3.61 0.43 -40.15
N SER A 35 -3.13 -0.71 -40.58
CA SER A 35 -3.92 -1.95 -40.63
C SER A 35 -4.50 -2.39 -39.30
N ASP A 36 -3.75 -2.23 -38.19
CA ASP A 36 -4.25 -2.58 -36.85
C ASP A 36 -5.36 -1.61 -36.40
N VAL A 37 -5.20 -0.32 -36.72
CA VAL A 37 -6.22 0.71 -36.46
C VAL A 37 -7.49 0.42 -37.25
N ASP A 38 -7.35 0.17 -38.54
CA ASP A 38 -8.48 -0.10 -39.43
C ASP A 38 -9.22 -1.39 -39.00
N ALA A 39 -8.48 -2.42 -38.61
CA ALA A 39 -9.06 -3.66 -38.09
C ALA A 39 -9.88 -3.41 -36.82
N TYR A 40 -9.40 -2.55 -35.90
CA TYR A 40 -10.14 -2.19 -34.69
C TYR A 40 -11.37 -1.33 -35.00
N VAL A 41 -11.25 -0.38 -35.91
CA VAL A 41 -12.37 0.48 -36.31
C VAL A 41 -13.47 -0.36 -36.97
N LYS A 42 -13.08 -1.31 -37.83
CA LYS A 42 -14.01 -2.23 -38.49
C LYS A 42 -14.65 -3.24 -37.55
N ASN A 43 -13.90 -3.74 -36.60
CA ASN A 43 -14.37 -4.71 -35.62
C ASN A 43 -13.74 -4.46 -34.24
N LYS A 44 -14.52 -3.90 -33.31
CA LYS A 44 -14.12 -3.58 -31.93
C LYS A 44 -14.01 -4.83 -31.02
N SER A 45 -13.52 -5.93 -31.56
CA SER A 45 -13.29 -7.16 -30.79
C SER A 45 -12.21 -6.98 -29.72
N ASN A 46 -12.27 -7.78 -28.66
CA ASN A 46 -11.24 -7.79 -27.62
C ASN A 46 -9.85 -8.13 -28.18
N THR A 47 -9.78 -8.95 -29.24
CA THR A 47 -8.53 -9.32 -29.91
C THR A 47 -7.90 -8.12 -30.60
N ASN A 48 -8.68 -7.36 -31.37
CA ASN A 48 -8.19 -6.16 -32.06
C ASN A 48 -7.84 -5.05 -31.06
N LYS A 49 -8.63 -4.91 -29.99
CA LYS A 49 -8.31 -3.98 -28.89
C LYS A 49 -6.98 -4.30 -28.25
N LYS A 50 -6.67 -5.58 -27.99
CA LYS A 50 -5.38 -6.01 -27.40
C LYS A 50 -4.19 -5.73 -28.33
N LYS A 51 -4.39 -5.71 -29.63
CA LYS A 51 -3.32 -5.35 -30.59
C LYS A 51 -2.94 -3.88 -30.50
N LEU A 52 -3.92 -2.99 -30.32
CA LEU A 52 -3.70 -1.55 -30.17
C LEU A 52 -3.24 -1.16 -28.77
N LEU A 53 -3.75 -1.84 -27.75
CA LEU A 53 -3.40 -1.56 -26.36
C LEU A 53 -2.08 -2.26 -25.99
N LYS A 54 -1.01 -1.51 -25.96
CA LYS A 54 0.27 -1.97 -25.44
C LYS A 54 0.31 -1.74 -23.93
N LYS A 55 0.67 -2.78 -23.16
CA LYS A 55 1.01 -2.59 -21.78
C LYS A 55 2.39 -1.96 -21.71
N LEU A 56 2.47 -0.71 -21.25
CA LEU A 56 3.71 0.00 -21.05
C LEU A 56 3.98 0.07 -19.55
N GLU A 57 5.20 -0.25 -19.17
CA GLU A 57 5.67 -0.03 -17.81
C GLU A 57 6.35 1.34 -17.76
N PRO A 58 6.00 2.20 -16.79
CA PRO A 58 6.65 3.50 -16.63
C PRO A 58 8.17 3.34 -16.46
N ILE A 59 8.92 4.27 -17.01
CA ILE A 59 10.36 4.33 -16.76
C ILE A 59 10.57 5.15 -15.50
N TYR A 60 11.27 4.58 -14.54
CA TYR A 60 11.53 5.23 -13.26
C TYR A 60 12.98 5.75 -13.21
N LYS A 61 13.15 6.97 -12.72
CA LYS A 61 14.48 7.51 -12.35
C LYS A 61 15.06 6.71 -11.20
N ASN A 62 14.22 6.36 -10.24
CA ASN A 62 14.57 5.54 -9.09
C ASN A 62 13.71 4.28 -9.09
N LYS A 63 14.33 3.12 -9.12
CA LYS A 63 13.65 1.87 -8.80
C LYS A 63 13.48 1.77 -7.29
N ALA A 64 12.51 0.98 -6.86
CA ALA A 64 12.09 0.77 -5.49
C ALA A 64 13.14 1.15 -4.43
N TYR A 65 12.76 1.99 -3.52
CA TYR A 65 13.65 2.64 -2.59
C TYR A 65 14.29 1.64 -1.64
N LYS A 66 15.60 1.56 -1.65
CA LYS A 66 16.38 0.93 -0.59
C LYS A 66 16.60 1.97 0.49
N MET A 67 16.02 1.73 1.64
CA MET A 67 16.27 2.57 2.78
C MET A 67 17.63 2.30 3.38
N ASN A 68 18.42 3.36 3.46
CA ASN A 68 19.59 3.40 4.30
C ASN A 68 19.29 4.28 5.51
N PHE A 69 19.11 3.66 6.68
CA PHE A 69 18.87 4.38 7.93
C PHE A 69 20.08 5.18 8.41
N GLU A 70 21.29 4.85 7.93
CA GLU A 70 22.51 5.55 8.31
C GLU A 70 22.66 6.88 7.58
N ASN A 71 22.11 6.97 6.36
CA ASN A 71 22.08 8.20 5.57
C ASN A 71 20.69 8.42 4.95
N PRO A 72 19.71 8.84 5.73
CA PRO A 72 18.42 9.23 5.19
C PRO A 72 18.64 10.44 4.29
N THR A 73 18.20 10.36 3.03
CA THR A 73 18.26 11.52 2.14
C THR A 73 17.26 12.58 2.61
N GLU A 74 17.47 13.83 2.22
CA GLU A 74 16.70 14.99 2.65
C GLU A 74 15.20 14.91 2.35
N ASP A 75 14.80 13.99 1.47
CA ASP A 75 13.42 13.80 1.03
C ASP A 75 12.53 13.06 2.04
N TYR A 76 13.05 12.59 3.16
CA TYR A 76 12.25 11.87 4.13
C TYR A 76 12.20 12.49 5.48
N ASN A 77 11.03 12.43 6.03
CA ASN A 77 10.87 12.48 7.45
C ASN A 77 10.95 11.04 8.03
N THR A 78 12.18 10.58 8.32
CA THR A 78 12.42 9.26 8.94
C THR A 78 11.89 9.19 10.36
N GLN A 79 11.38 10.28 10.88
CA GLN A 79 10.99 10.40 12.28
C GLN A 79 9.48 10.47 12.46
N THR A 80 8.72 10.71 11.38
CA THR A 80 7.26 10.79 11.44
C THR A 80 6.65 9.81 10.46
N TYR A 81 6.04 8.74 10.97
CA TYR A 81 5.46 7.66 10.17
C TYR A 81 4.54 6.79 11.02
N SER A 82 3.78 5.92 10.40
CA SER A 82 3.14 4.81 11.09
C SER A 82 3.71 3.47 10.63
N GLU A 83 3.78 2.55 11.56
CA GLU A 83 4.32 1.20 11.38
C GLU A 83 3.23 0.18 11.70
N VAL A 84 3.10 -0.86 10.88
CA VAL A 84 2.30 -2.04 11.21
C VAL A 84 3.24 -3.22 11.39
N ASP A 85 3.38 -3.66 12.62
CA ASP A 85 4.03 -4.94 12.90
C ASP A 85 3.03 -6.07 12.71
N ILE A 86 3.16 -6.78 11.57
CA ILE A 86 2.26 -7.89 11.24
C ILE A 86 2.45 -9.07 12.19
N SER A 87 3.62 -9.24 12.77
CA SER A 87 3.88 -10.35 13.67
C SER A 87 3.36 -10.10 15.08
N GLU A 88 3.44 -8.86 15.53
CA GLU A 88 2.89 -8.43 16.81
C GLU A 88 1.42 -8.04 16.73
N GLN A 89 0.92 -7.85 15.50
CA GLN A 89 -0.43 -7.33 15.23
C GLN A 89 -0.67 -5.97 15.90
N MET A 90 0.32 -5.09 15.78
CA MET A 90 0.33 -3.76 16.35
C MET A 90 0.52 -2.70 15.28
N VAL A 91 -0.11 -1.56 15.48
CA VAL A 91 0.17 -0.31 14.76
C VAL A 91 0.89 0.63 15.70
N TYR A 92 1.98 1.22 15.26
CA TYR A 92 2.70 2.28 15.96
C TYR A 92 2.69 3.55 15.12
N VAL A 93 2.46 4.69 15.74
CA VAL A 93 2.58 6.00 15.10
C VAL A 93 3.77 6.71 15.73
N PHE A 94 4.70 7.11 14.90
CA PHE A 94 5.89 7.83 15.28
C PHE A 94 5.76 9.30 14.88
N GLN A 95 6.17 10.20 15.77
CA GLN A 95 6.39 11.61 15.47
C GLN A 95 7.71 12.02 16.10
N ASN A 96 8.57 12.67 15.31
CA ASN A 96 9.90 13.09 15.75
C ASN A 96 10.73 11.93 16.37
N GLY A 97 10.60 10.72 15.80
CA GLY A 97 11.31 9.54 16.27
C GLY A 97 10.75 8.89 17.54
N GLN A 98 9.68 9.42 18.09
CA GLN A 98 9.04 8.89 19.30
C GLN A 98 7.70 8.25 18.96
N VAL A 99 7.39 7.12 19.57
CA VAL A 99 6.07 6.52 19.49
C VAL A 99 5.08 7.40 20.24
N VAL A 100 4.15 8.02 19.52
CA VAL A 100 3.09 8.86 20.09
C VAL A 100 1.77 8.13 20.26
N TYR A 101 1.60 7.01 19.55
CA TYR A 101 0.41 6.17 19.65
C TYR A 101 0.73 4.73 19.27
N SER A 102 0.03 3.79 19.90
CA SER A 102 0.07 2.37 19.49
C SER A 102 -1.30 1.74 19.67
N ALA A 103 -1.63 0.78 18.81
CA ALA A 103 -2.93 0.12 18.82
C ALA A 103 -2.82 -1.34 18.38
N LYS A 104 -3.65 -2.18 18.97
CA LYS A 104 -3.87 -3.54 18.49
C LYS A 104 -4.56 -3.53 17.13
N CYS A 105 -4.14 -4.40 16.22
CA CYS A 105 -4.79 -4.53 14.93
C CYS A 105 -5.02 -6.01 14.56
N VAL A 106 -5.73 -6.22 13.46
CA VAL A 106 -5.79 -7.53 12.79
C VAL A 106 -5.55 -7.31 11.31
N THR A 107 -4.45 -7.84 10.83
CA THR A 107 -4.03 -7.76 9.43
C THR A 107 -4.63 -8.88 8.57
N GLY A 108 -4.23 -8.96 7.32
CA GLY A 108 -4.71 -9.95 6.36
C GLY A 108 -4.31 -11.38 6.71
N LEU A 109 -5.09 -12.33 6.20
CA LEU A 109 -4.86 -13.77 6.39
C LEU A 109 -3.61 -14.22 5.61
N PRO A 110 -2.52 -14.66 6.29
CA PRO A 110 -1.26 -14.95 5.62
C PRO A 110 -1.27 -16.24 4.78
N SER A 111 -2.15 -17.18 5.08
CA SER A 111 -2.30 -18.43 4.33
C SER A 111 -2.95 -18.25 2.94
N ASP A 112 -3.51 -17.07 2.67
CA ASP A 112 -4.12 -16.70 1.40
C ASP A 112 -3.38 -15.49 0.81
N ALA A 113 -2.65 -15.71 -0.27
CA ALA A 113 -1.84 -14.65 -0.92
C ALA A 113 -2.69 -13.46 -1.44
N THR A 114 -3.98 -13.68 -1.70
CA THR A 114 -4.90 -12.62 -2.13
C THR A 114 -5.40 -11.78 -0.97
N ARG A 115 -5.33 -12.31 0.24
CA ARG A 115 -5.78 -11.70 1.50
C ARG A 115 -4.65 -11.25 2.40
N SER A 116 -3.41 -11.65 2.15
CA SER A 116 -2.29 -11.26 2.98
C SER A 116 -2.02 -9.75 2.90
N THR A 117 -1.73 -9.13 4.04
CA THR A 117 -1.26 -7.74 4.06
C THR A 117 0.12 -7.67 3.43
N LYS A 118 0.25 -6.88 2.38
CA LYS A 118 1.51 -6.73 1.65
C LYS A 118 2.48 -5.87 2.44
N THR A 119 3.70 -6.36 2.56
CA THR A 119 4.81 -5.61 3.14
C THR A 119 5.31 -4.58 2.14
N GLY A 120 5.85 -3.49 2.61
CA GLY A 120 6.37 -2.41 1.75
C GLY A 120 6.37 -1.05 2.45
N CYS A 121 7.00 -0.08 1.82
CA CYS A 121 6.92 1.34 2.17
C CYS A 121 5.93 2.02 1.26
N TRP A 122 5.01 2.77 1.84
CA TRP A 122 3.87 3.27 1.10
C TRP A 122 3.58 4.74 1.43
N TYR A 123 3.00 5.47 0.47
CA TYR A 123 2.33 6.73 0.73
C TYR A 123 0.88 6.50 1.15
N ILE A 124 0.38 7.32 2.05
CA ILE A 124 -1.06 7.42 2.25
C ILE A 124 -1.68 8.03 1.00
N LYS A 125 -2.63 7.34 0.38
CA LYS A 125 -3.24 7.72 -0.90
C LYS A 125 -4.41 8.67 -0.72
N ASP A 126 -5.27 8.35 0.23
CA ASP A 126 -6.42 9.18 0.62
C ASP A 126 -6.89 8.84 2.04
N LYS A 127 -7.70 9.75 2.60
CA LYS A 127 -8.36 9.59 3.91
C LYS A 127 -9.83 9.98 3.77
N LYS A 128 -10.71 9.17 4.34
CA LYS A 128 -12.16 9.42 4.35
C LYS A 128 -12.74 9.09 5.72
N LEU A 129 -13.61 9.95 6.24
CA LEU A 129 -14.31 9.70 7.49
C LEU A 129 -15.24 8.50 7.38
N GLU A 130 -15.93 8.39 6.23
CA GLU A 130 -16.81 7.27 5.90
C GLU A 130 -16.43 6.72 4.53
N TYR A 131 -16.40 5.41 4.42
CA TYR A 131 -16.08 4.73 3.20
C TYR A 131 -16.80 3.37 3.14
N THR A 132 -17.10 2.91 1.94
CA THR A 132 -17.62 1.57 1.73
C THR A 132 -16.56 0.73 1.03
N LEU A 133 -16.06 -0.27 1.71
CA LEU A 133 -15.15 -1.27 1.15
C LEU A 133 -15.95 -2.26 0.33
N THR A 134 -15.57 -2.46 -0.92
CA THR A 134 -16.20 -3.42 -1.82
C THR A 134 -15.14 -4.38 -2.34
N GLY A 135 -15.34 -5.67 -2.11
CA GLY A 135 -14.58 -6.78 -2.67
C GLY A 135 -15.44 -7.59 -3.64
N ALA A 136 -14.92 -8.73 -4.07
CA ALA A 136 -15.64 -9.61 -4.98
C ALA A 136 -16.93 -10.20 -4.35
N ASP A 137 -16.91 -10.40 -3.03
CA ASP A 137 -17.91 -11.13 -2.27
C ASP A 137 -18.43 -10.35 -1.03
N TYR A 138 -18.02 -9.08 -0.87
CA TYR A 138 -18.46 -8.27 0.26
C TYR A 138 -18.63 -6.80 -0.09
N THR A 139 -19.51 -6.14 0.66
CA THR A 139 -19.67 -4.69 0.70
C THR A 139 -19.83 -4.31 2.17
N THR A 140 -18.84 -3.58 2.71
CA THR A 140 -18.78 -3.25 4.13
C THR A 140 -18.59 -1.75 4.33
N PRO A 141 -19.59 -1.05 4.88
CA PRO A 141 -19.41 0.32 5.35
C PRO A 141 -18.38 0.37 6.47
N THR A 142 -17.51 1.36 6.42
CA THR A 142 -16.51 1.57 7.46
C THR A 142 -16.30 3.05 7.75
N LYS A 143 -15.59 3.32 8.85
CA LYS A 143 -15.22 4.68 9.29
C LYS A 143 -13.70 4.82 9.36
N TYR A 144 -13.24 6.05 9.23
CA TYR A 144 -11.84 6.44 9.35
C TYR A 144 -10.93 5.65 8.40
N TRP A 145 -11.34 5.58 7.13
CA TRP A 145 -10.56 4.96 6.08
C TRP A 145 -9.28 5.75 5.79
N VAL A 146 -8.14 5.08 5.88
CA VAL A 146 -6.84 5.61 5.45
C VAL A 146 -6.29 4.66 4.39
N ARG A 147 -6.38 5.05 3.12
CA ARG A 147 -5.91 4.22 2.01
C ARG A 147 -4.40 4.27 1.90
N ILE A 148 -3.82 3.12 1.76
CA ILE A 148 -2.39 2.94 1.74
C ILE A 148 -1.92 2.43 0.37
N THR A 149 -2.54 1.38 -0.15
CA THR A 149 -2.22 0.85 -1.48
C THR A 149 -3.28 1.25 -2.50
N TRP A 150 -2.89 1.39 -3.76
CA TRP A 150 -3.84 1.59 -4.84
C TRP A 150 -4.79 0.39 -5.03
N THR A 151 -4.37 -0.79 -4.60
CA THR A 151 -5.20 -2.01 -4.63
C THR A 151 -6.24 -2.08 -3.52
N GLY A 152 -6.31 -1.08 -2.63
CA GLY A 152 -7.39 -0.96 -1.65
C GLY A 152 -7.06 -1.50 -0.26
N THR A 153 -5.79 -1.61 0.12
CA THR A 153 -5.39 -1.89 1.50
C THR A 153 -5.26 -0.59 2.29
N GLY A 154 -5.68 -0.59 3.55
CA GLY A 154 -5.58 0.58 4.42
C GLY A 154 -5.99 0.29 5.85
N TYR A 155 -5.91 1.32 6.69
CA TYR A 155 -6.50 1.32 8.04
C TYR A 155 -7.99 1.59 7.95
N HIS A 156 -8.76 0.91 8.75
CA HIS A 156 -10.17 1.22 8.92
C HIS A 156 -10.76 0.60 10.18
N TYR A 157 -11.87 1.17 10.63
CA TYR A 157 -12.69 0.56 11.66
C TYR A 157 -13.27 -0.77 11.17
N MET A 158 -13.21 -1.77 12.04
CA MET A 158 -13.94 -3.02 11.84
C MET A 158 -14.54 -3.49 13.15
N ASN A 159 -15.86 -3.62 13.16
CA ASN A 159 -16.57 -4.26 14.27
C ASN A 159 -16.39 -5.79 14.16
N ARG A 160 -15.47 -6.32 14.95
CA ARG A 160 -15.17 -7.75 15.01
C ARG A 160 -15.69 -8.33 16.32
N SER A 161 -16.32 -9.48 16.25
CA SER A 161 -16.81 -10.21 17.43
C SER A 161 -15.72 -10.91 18.24
N ASP A 162 -14.48 -10.82 17.81
CA ASP A 162 -13.32 -11.50 18.39
C ASP A 162 -12.23 -10.55 18.94
N TRP A 163 -12.56 -9.26 19.13
CA TRP A 163 -11.64 -8.32 19.76
C TRP A 163 -11.30 -8.69 21.21
N ASP A 164 -12.22 -9.34 21.92
CA ASP A 164 -12.01 -9.87 23.27
C ASP A 164 -11.05 -11.06 23.32
N LYS A 165 -10.86 -11.73 22.18
CA LYS A 165 -9.93 -12.86 21.98
C LYS A 165 -8.69 -12.46 21.22
N TRP A 166 -8.43 -11.16 21.08
CA TRP A 166 -7.28 -10.69 20.33
C TRP A 166 -5.96 -11.26 20.88
N SER A 167 -5.14 -11.73 19.96
CA SER A 167 -3.75 -12.12 20.19
C SER A 167 -2.94 -11.88 18.92
N PRO A 168 -1.61 -11.84 18.99
CA PRO A 168 -0.78 -11.74 17.79
C PRO A 168 -0.98 -12.87 16.78
N GLU A 169 -1.57 -13.98 17.19
CA GLU A 169 -1.82 -15.15 16.34
C GLU A 169 -3.19 -15.11 15.63
N LEU A 170 -4.09 -14.21 16.05
CA LEU A 170 -5.47 -14.18 15.57
C LEU A 170 -5.57 -14.02 14.04
N TYR A 171 -4.71 -13.22 13.43
CA TYR A 171 -4.71 -12.99 12.00
C TYR A 171 -4.41 -14.24 11.17
N LYS A 172 -3.72 -15.23 11.73
CA LYS A 172 -3.35 -16.46 11.03
C LYS A 172 -4.56 -17.35 10.73
N THR A 173 -5.65 -17.19 11.46
CA THR A 173 -6.89 -17.97 11.30
C THR A 173 -8.08 -17.09 10.94
N ARG A 174 -8.12 -15.86 11.42
CA ARG A 174 -9.22 -14.91 11.27
C ARG A 174 -8.76 -13.56 10.72
N GLY A 175 -7.74 -13.57 9.88
CA GLY A 175 -7.21 -12.37 9.22
C GLY A 175 -8.22 -11.70 8.29
N SER A 176 -8.01 -10.42 8.02
CA SER A 176 -8.79 -9.62 7.10
C SER A 176 -8.57 -10.04 5.62
N HIS A 177 -9.11 -9.27 4.69
CA HIS A 177 -8.80 -9.37 3.26
C HIS A 177 -7.60 -8.50 2.83
N GLY A 178 -6.65 -8.27 3.75
CA GLY A 178 -5.44 -7.50 3.50
C GLY A 178 -5.39 -6.14 4.20
N CYS A 179 -6.54 -5.60 4.60
CA CYS A 179 -6.61 -4.36 5.37
C CYS A 179 -6.14 -4.54 6.82
N VAL A 180 -5.78 -3.45 7.45
CA VAL A 180 -5.44 -3.36 8.86
C VAL A 180 -6.69 -2.95 9.64
N ASN A 181 -7.36 -3.94 10.22
CA ASN A 181 -8.56 -3.73 11.01
C ASN A 181 -8.22 -3.18 12.38
N LEU A 182 -8.92 -2.16 12.81
CA LEU A 182 -8.72 -1.45 14.07
C LEU A 182 -10.04 -1.28 14.83
N GLN A 183 -9.97 -1.08 16.13
CA GLN A 183 -11.10 -0.63 16.94
C GLN A 183 -11.41 0.84 16.65
N LEU A 184 -12.64 1.28 16.97
CA LEU A 184 -13.13 2.60 16.57
C LEU A 184 -12.26 3.76 17.09
N GLU A 185 -11.94 3.75 18.37
CA GLU A 185 -11.13 4.83 18.96
C GLU A 185 -9.68 4.79 18.47
N ASP A 186 -9.13 3.58 18.25
CA ASP A 186 -7.78 3.44 17.75
C ASP A 186 -7.62 3.98 16.34
N VAL A 187 -8.52 3.59 15.42
CA VAL A 187 -8.44 4.08 14.04
C VAL A 187 -8.73 5.58 13.95
N LYS A 188 -9.59 6.11 14.81
CA LYS A 188 -9.86 7.55 14.89
C LYS A 188 -8.61 8.33 15.32
N ASN A 189 -7.88 7.84 16.33
CA ASN A 189 -6.63 8.45 16.77
C ASN A 189 -5.57 8.37 15.66
N ILE A 190 -5.37 7.20 15.06
CA ILE A 190 -4.44 7.03 13.95
C ILE A 190 -4.82 7.95 12.79
N TYR A 191 -6.10 7.99 12.39
CA TYR A 191 -6.61 8.85 11.33
C TYR A 191 -6.26 10.32 11.57
N ASN A 192 -6.33 10.80 12.81
CA ASN A 192 -6.02 12.19 13.14
C ASN A 192 -4.51 12.45 13.21
N LEU A 193 -3.72 11.46 13.61
CA LEU A 193 -2.26 11.59 13.74
C LEU A 193 -1.55 11.48 12.39
N VAL A 194 -2.03 10.61 11.50
CA VAL A 194 -1.43 10.46 10.18
C VAL A 194 -1.93 11.55 9.23
N LEU A 195 -1.08 12.51 8.96
CA LEU A 195 -1.36 13.64 8.06
C LEU A 195 -1.15 13.23 6.60
N PHE A 196 -1.65 14.03 5.65
CA PHE A 196 -1.35 13.88 4.23
C PHE A 196 0.09 14.33 3.95
N ALA A 197 1.06 13.60 4.36
CA ALA A 197 2.43 13.81 3.91
C ALA A 197 3.26 12.54 4.12
N ASN A 198 3.95 12.20 3.08
CA ASN A 198 5.17 11.41 2.99
C ASN A 198 5.39 10.23 3.96
N VAL A 199 5.46 9.14 3.42
CA VAL A 199 5.58 7.75 3.81
C VAL A 199 6.89 7.32 4.38
N LYS A 200 6.90 6.29 5.23
CA LYS A 200 8.07 5.39 5.35
C LYS A 200 7.86 4.10 6.12
N TYR A 201 8.59 3.14 5.72
CA TYR A 201 9.36 2.09 6.32
C TYR A 201 8.68 0.76 6.64
N ILE A 202 9.41 -0.26 6.25
CA ILE A 202 9.21 -1.62 6.71
C ILE A 202 10.45 -2.04 7.47
N LYS A 203 10.26 -2.64 8.59
CA LYS A 203 11.30 -3.31 9.35
C LYS A 203 11.19 -4.81 9.15
N LYS A 204 12.21 -5.46 8.61
CA LYS A 204 12.34 -6.91 8.67
C LYS A 204 13.16 -7.24 9.91
N ILE A 205 12.53 -7.81 10.91
CA ILE A 205 13.24 -8.41 12.05
C ILE A 205 13.57 -9.86 11.69
N PRO A 206 14.71 -10.42 12.15
CA PRO A 206 15.19 -11.72 11.71
C PRO A 206 14.12 -12.80 11.87
N GLN A 207 13.90 -13.50 10.78
CA GLN A 207 13.28 -14.80 10.63
C GLN A 207 11.76 -14.96 10.76
N ASN A 208 10.95 -14.08 11.35
CA ASN A 208 9.50 -14.32 11.42
C ASN A 208 8.61 -13.07 11.51
N HIS A 209 9.16 -11.88 11.34
CA HIS A 209 8.42 -10.65 11.54
C HIS A 209 8.29 -9.85 10.24
N SER A 210 7.08 -9.50 9.86
CA SER A 210 6.81 -8.61 8.73
C SER A 210 6.16 -7.35 9.25
N ILE A 211 6.82 -6.22 9.08
CA ILE A 211 6.34 -4.90 9.50
C ILE A 211 5.94 -4.11 8.27
N VAL A 212 4.79 -3.47 8.28
CA VAL A 212 4.35 -2.52 7.27
C VAL A 212 4.38 -1.13 7.85
N LEU A 213 5.18 -0.27 7.28
CA LEU A 213 5.35 1.12 7.71
C LEU A 213 4.59 2.07 6.82
N TRP A 214 3.93 3.01 7.48
CA TRP A 214 3.17 4.06 6.83
C TRP A 214 3.60 5.40 7.40
N VAL A 215 3.92 6.34 6.54
CA VAL A 215 4.35 7.67 6.99
C VAL A 215 3.40 8.73 6.46
N SER A 216 3.08 9.64 7.32
CA SER A 216 2.30 10.84 7.02
C SER A 216 3.19 11.96 6.50
#